data_204a559ec0cc3c15b09fea9ba34d0671
#
_entry.id   204a559ec0cc3c15b09fea9ba34d0671
#
_cell.length_a   1.000
_cell.length_b   1.000
_cell.length_c   1.000
_cell.angle_alpha   90.00
_cell.angle_beta   90.00
_cell.angle_gamma   90.00
#
_symmetry.space_group_name_H-M   'P 1'
#
loop_
_entity.id
_entity.type
_entity.pdbx_description
1 polymer ?
#
loop_
_entity_poly.entity_id
_entity_poly.type
_entity_poly.pdbx_seq_one_letter_code
_entity_poly.pdbx_strand_id
1 'polypeptide(L)'
;MEESAIREGFRAMKPMSAYDNLYQAALCRAQADWLIGMNATRLYSLLYGPTLHIGRVMSPTLAMLSQREKDIVEFRPETFYKVVLDTGRDVSAESERFDDLNEARRLMDVCNHSPAVVKAVEHTQRNENPPALYDLTSLQRDANKLYGFTAQQTLDYAQGLYEKKLLTYPRTDSRYLTHDMEAGLPELASRVCGALPFADGLEPAIHVETVINDAKVTDHHALIPTATMPGQEAAVKALTTGEHDLLFLVCARLLCALDLSLIHISEPTRHLRIS
;
A
#
# COMPACT_ATOMS: atom_id res chain seq x y z
N MET A 1 14.95 1.38 18.19
CA MET A 1 14.26 1.46 19.49
C MET A 1 14.95 2.56 20.25
N GLU A 2 14.21 3.57 20.67
CA GLU A 2 14.78 4.73 21.37
C GLU A 2 15.01 4.45 22.85
N GLU A 3 15.98 5.13 23.46
CA GLU A 3 16.34 4.93 24.86
C GLU A 3 15.16 5.25 25.81
N SER A 4 14.37 6.28 25.47
CA SER A 4 13.15 6.66 26.18
C SER A 4 12.14 5.52 26.25
N ALA A 5 11.84 4.89 25.11
CA ALA A 5 10.91 3.77 25.00
C ALA A 5 11.39 2.53 25.80
N ILE A 6 12.71 2.27 25.79
CA ILE A 6 13.29 1.19 26.59
C ILE A 6 13.12 1.47 28.10
N ARG A 7 13.40 2.69 28.54
CA ARG A 7 13.24 3.09 29.95
C ARG A 7 11.79 3.01 30.42
N GLU A 8 10.86 3.43 29.57
CA GLU A 8 9.42 3.36 29.83
C GLU A 8 8.95 1.90 29.89
N GLY A 9 9.38 1.06 28.95
CA GLY A 9 9.09 -0.37 28.94
C GLY A 9 9.53 -1.07 30.23
N PHE A 10 10.73 -0.75 30.75
CA PHE A 10 11.17 -1.28 32.03
C PHE A 10 10.35 -0.78 33.22
N ARG A 11 9.89 0.48 33.20
CA ARG A 11 9.02 1.03 34.26
C ARG A 11 7.61 0.44 34.23
N ALA A 12 7.11 0.09 33.03
CA ALA A 12 5.79 -0.47 32.82
C ALA A 12 5.74 -2.01 32.88
N MET A 13 6.84 -2.67 33.26
CA MET A 13 6.89 -4.13 33.39
C MET A 13 5.85 -4.66 34.36
N LYS A 14 5.06 -5.62 33.88
CA LYS A 14 4.04 -6.32 34.66
C LYS A 14 4.61 -7.63 35.21
N PRO A 15 4.03 -8.18 36.31
CA PRO A 15 4.45 -9.50 36.81
C PRO A 15 4.19 -10.56 35.75
N MET A 16 5.01 -11.63 35.76
CA MET A 16 4.96 -12.73 34.78
C MET A 16 3.55 -13.33 34.62
N SER A 17 2.82 -13.45 35.73
CA SER A 17 1.44 -13.96 35.75
C SER A 17 0.45 -13.15 34.90
N ALA A 18 0.73 -11.89 34.63
CA ALA A 18 -0.10 -11.08 33.72
C ALA A 18 -0.02 -11.53 32.24
N TYR A 19 0.98 -12.35 31.90
CA TYR A 19 1.24 -12.85 30.55
C TYR A 19 0.90 -14.33 30.37
N ASP A 20 0.38 -15.03 31.41
CA ASP A 20 0.09 -16.46 31.35
C ASP A 20 -0.89 -16.81 30.22
N ASN A 21 -1.94 -16.02 30.05
CA ASN A 21 -2.92 -16.26 28.97
C ASN A 21 -2.30 -16.05 27.57
N LEU A 22 -1.43 -15.07 27.42
CA LEU A 22 -0.71 -14.82 26.16
C LEU A 22 0.27 -15.96 25.85
N TYR A 23 0.98 -16.45 26.87
CA TYR A 23 1.84 -17.62 26.73
C TYR A 23 1.05 -18.88 26.34
N GLN A 24 -0.09 -19.15 26.99
CA GLN A 24 -0.94 -20.30 26.65
C GLN A 24 -1.49 -20.19 25.23
N ALA A 25 -1.89 -19.01 24.78
CA ALA A 25 -2.34 -18.78 23.41
C ALA A 25 -1.22 -19.06 22.38
N ALA A 26 -0.01 -18.61 22.66
CA ALA A 26 1.15 -18.87 21.81
C ALA A 26 1.51 -20.36 21.78
N LEU A 27 1.46 -21.05 22.92
CA LEU A 27 1.72 -22.47 23.02
C LEU A 27 0.66 -23.30 22.26
N CYS A 28 -0.62 -23.00 22.46
CA CYS A 28 -1.71 -23.66 21.72
C CYS A 28 -1.56 -23.50 20.21
N ARG A 29 -1.20 -22.28 19.75
CA ARG A 29 -0.95 -22.04 18.34
C ARG A 29 0.21 -22.89 17.81
N ALA A 30 1.34 -22.92 18.51
CA ALA A 30 2.50 -23.70 18.09
C ALA A 30 2.18 -25.22 18.05
N GLN A 31 1.47 -25.73 19.04
CA GLN A 31 1.03 -27.14 19.10
C GLN A 31 0.05 -27.48 17.98
N ALA A 32 -0.92 -26.62 17.72
CA ALA A 32 -1.88 -26.81 16.63
C ALA A 32 -1.21 -26.83 15.25
N ASP A 33 -0.32 -25.86 15.00
CA ASP A 33 0.47 -25.79 13.76
C ASP A 33 1.31 -27.05 13.56
N TRP A 34 1.95 -27.55 14.63
CA TRP A 34 2.76 -28.76 14.58
C TRP A 34 1.92 -30.01 14.35
N LEU A 35 0.84 -30.21 15.14
CA LEU A 35 -0.02 -31.41 15.03
C LEU A 35 -0.69 -31.50 13.65
N ILE A 36 -1.28 -30.41 13.19
CA ILE A 36 -1.97 -30.37 11.89
C ILE A 36 -0.96 -30.50 10.74
N GLY A 37 0.11 -29.71 10.78
CA GLY A 37 1.13 -29.70 9.74
C GLY A 37 1.78 -31.06 9.56
N MET A 38 2.21 -31.70 10.64
CA MET A 38 2.84 -33.02 10.61
C MET A 38 1.88 -34.11 10.13
N ASN A 39 0.70 -34.22 10.74
CA ASN A 39 -0.21 -35.29 10.42
C ASN A 39 -0.81 -35.16 9.02
N ALA A 40 -1.21 -33.96 8.63
CA ALA A 40 -1.74 -33.72 7.29
C ALA A 40 -0.66 -33.92 6.21
N THR A 41 0.57 -33.42 6.41
CA THR A 41 1.68 -33.64 5.49
C THR A 41 1.93 -35.15 5.29
N ARG A 42 1.98 -35.93 6.37
CA ARG A 42 2.17 -37.40 6.29
C ARG A 42 1.01 -38.09 5.59
N LEU A 43 -0.24 -37.75 5.95
CA LEU A 43 -1.43 -38.34 5.35
C LEU A 43 -1.48 -38.11 3.84
N TYR A 44 -1.36 -36.88 3.41
CA TYR A 44 -1.44 -36.54 1.99
C TYR A 44 -0.24 -37.09 1.20
N SER A 45 0.96 -37.08 1.77
CA SER A 45 2.12 -37.70 1.13
C SER A 45 1.98 -39.21 0.96
N LEU A 46 1.35 -39.90 1.92
CA LEU A 46 1.06 -41.33 1.80
C LEU A 46 -0.03 -41.62 0.77
N LEU A 47 -1.06 -40.75 0.68
CA LEU A 47 -2.18 -40.96 -0.26
C LEU A 47 -1.77 -40.69 -1.72
N TYR A 48 -0.93 -39.71 -1.95
CA TYR A 48 -0.59 -39.24 -3.29
C TYR A 48 0.82 -39.58 -3.77
N GLY A 49 1.68 -40.12 -2.94
CA GLY A 49 3.03 -40.57 -3.27
C GLY A 49 4.12 -39.50 -3.13
N PRO A 50 4.03 -38.31 -3.72
CA PRO A 50 5.04 -37.27 -3.52
C PRO A 50 4.92 -36.60 -2.15
N THR A 51 6.01 -36.01 -1.66
CA THR A 51 5.96 -35.23 -0.41
C THR A 51 5.14 -33.96 -0.60
N LEU A 52 3.98 -33.90 0.07
CA LEU A 52 3.06 -32.76 0.04
C LEU A 52 3.09 -32.04 1.37
N HIS A 53 3.69 -30.86 1.41
CA HIS A 53 3.75 -30.05 2.62
C HIS A 53 2.42 -29.34 2.86
N ILE A 54 1.84 -29.54 4.04
CA ILE A 54 0.62 -28.86 4.49
C ILE A 54 1.00 -27.87 5.59
N GLY A 55 0.51 -26.65 5.47
CA GLY A 55 0.78 -25.59 6.44
C GLY A 55 -0.30 -24.54 6.47
N ARG A 56 -0.43 -23.88 7.62
CA ARG A 56 -1.47 -22.90 7.92
C ARG A 56 -1.54 -21.70 6.97
N VAL A 57 -0.41 -21.28 6.43
CA VAL A 57 -0.33 -20.18 5.47
C VAL A 57 -0.21 -20.71 4.04
N MET A 58 0.65 -21.67 3.81
CA MET A 58 0.98 -22.18 2.48
C MET A 58 -0.22 -22.84 1.80
N SER A 59 -0.95 -23.69 2.51
CA SER A 59 -2.09 -24.43 1.91
C SER A 59 -3.26 -23.54 1.52
N PRO A 60 -3.75 -22.61 2.36
CA PRO A 60 -4.79 -21.67 1.94
C PRO A 60 -4.32 -20.72 0.83
N THR A 61 -3.07 -20.28 0.85
CA THR A 61 -2.52 -19.45 -0.23
C THR A 61 -2.53 -20.19 -1.56
N LEU A 62 -2.08 -21.46 -1.57
CA LEU A 62 -2.14 -22.30 -2.76
C LEU A 62 -3.58 -22.53 -3.24
N ALA A 63 -4.52 -22.76 -2.31
CA ALA A 63 -5.92 -22.92 -2.65
C ALA A 63 -6.52 -21.67 -3.31
N MET A 64 -6.18 -20.47 -2.82
CA MET A 64 -6.59 -19.21 -3.43
C MET A 64 -6.02 -19.03 -4.84
N LEU A 65 -4.75 -19.35 -5.05
CA LEU A 65 -4.11 -19.31 -6.36
C LEU A 65 -4.74 -20.31 -7.33
N SER A 66 -4.97 -21.55 -6.87
CA SER A 66 -5.63 -22.60 -7.67
C SER A 66 -7.05 -22.22 -8.06
N GLN A 67 -7.82 -21.62 -7.13
CA GLN A 67 -9.17 -21.14 -7.44
C GLN A 67 -9.11 -20.01 -8.47
N ARG A 68 -8.18 -19.06 -8.32
CA ARG A 68 -8.02 -17.97 -9.30
C ARG A 68 -7.65 -18.49 -10.68
N GLU A 69 -6.76 -19.48 -10.75
CA GLU A 69 -6.40 -20.12 -12.03
C GLU A 69 -7.60 -20.81 -12.67
N LYS A 70 -8.40 -21.52 -11.87
CA LYS A 70 -9.64 -22.11 -12.34
C LYS A 70 -10.62 -21.08 -12.89
N ASP A 71 -10.81 -19.97 -12.19
CA ASP A 71 -11.68 -18.86 -12.63
C ASP A 71 -11.21 -18.26 -13.97
N ILE A 72 -9.89 -18.23 -14.21
CA ILE A 72 -9.32 -17.76 -15.47
C ILE A 72 -9.56 -18.78 -16.59
N VAL A 73 -9.31 -20.06 -16.34
CA VAL A 73 -9.49 -21.13 -17.34
C VAL A 73 -10.96 -21.33 -17.70
N GLU A 74 -11.86 -21.24 -16.73
CA GLU A 74 -13.30 -21.39 -16.91
C GLU A 74 -13.98 -20.07 -17.32
N PHE A 75 -13.23 -19.00 -17.47
CA PHE A 75 -13.78 -17.68 -17.82
C PHE A 75 -14.55 -17.74 -19.16
N ARG A 76 -15.80 -17.37 -19.11
CA ARG A 76 -16.65 -17.20 -20.29
C ARG A 76 -16.83 -15.72 -20.58
N PRO A 77 -16.30 -15.22 -21.71
CA PRO A 77 -16.50 -13.83 -22.07
C PRO A 77 -17.98 -13.58 -22.38
N GLU A 78 -18.53 -12.53 -21.79
CA GLU A 78 -19.87 -12.05 -22.07
C GLU A 78 -19.77 -10.78 -22.90
N THR A 79 -20.50 -10.74 -24.01
CA THR A 79 -20.57 -9.54 -24.85
C THR A 79 -21.64 -8.62 -24.31
N PHE A 80 -21.31 -7.37 -24.13
CA PHE A 80 -22.26 -6.32 -23.79
C PHE A 80 -22.05 -5.12 -24.70
N TYR A 81 -23.03 -4.24 -24.76
CA TYR A 81 -23.03 -3.06 -25.60
C TYR A 81 -23.25 -1.81 -24.76
N LYS A 82 -22.60 -0.72 -25.15
CA LYS A 82 -22.84 0.61 -24.61
C LYS A 82 -23.02 1.58 -25.76
N VAL A 83 -23.85 2.56 -25.56
CA VAL A 83 -23.99 3.69 -26.50
C VAL A 83 -23.14 4.83 -25.95
N VAL A 84 -22.21 5.30 -26.74
CA VAL A 84 -21.38 6.47 -26.42
C VAL A 84 -21.83 7.64 -27.27
N LEU A 85 -22.21 8.71 -26.62
CA LEU A 85 -22.54 9.98 -27.26
C LEU A 85 -21.30 10.87 -27.25
N ASP A 86 -20.85 11.27 -28.42
CA ASP A 86 -19.79 12.25 -28.62
C ASP A 86 -20.37 13.50 -29.23
N THR A 87 -20.31 14.62 -28.54
CA THR A 87 -20.83 15.92 -29.01
C THR A 87 -19.80 16.72 -29.81
N GLY A 88 -18.57 16.26 -29.94
CA GLY A 88 -17.45 16.95 -30.58
C GLY A 88 -16.97 18.22 -29.84
N ARG A 89 -17.32 18.38 -28.55
CA ARG A 89 -16.98 19.53 -27.72
C ARG A 89 -16.44 19.11 -26.34
N ASP A 90 -15.58 18.09 -26.29
CA ASP A 90 -15.05 17.51 -25.03
C ASP A 90 -16.13 17.03 -24.06
N VAL A 91 -17.35 16.84 -24.54
CA VAL A 91 -18.48 16.31 -23.78
C VAL A 91 -18.85 14.97 -24.35
N SER A 92 -18.62 13.91 -23.59
CA SER A 92 -19.08 12.57 -23.89
C SER A 92 -20.00 12.05 -22.80
N ALA A 93 -20.94 11.21 -23.18
CA ALA A 93 -21.82 10.51 -22.25
C ALA A 93 -21.89 9.02 -22.64
N GLU A 94 -21.90 8.14 -21.65
CA GLU A 94 -22.09 6.71 -21.84
C GLU A 94 -23.42 6.26 -21.27
N SER A 95 -24.08 5.34 -21.99
CA SER A 95 -25.25 4.66 -21.46
C SER A 95 -24.87 3.60 -20.45
N GLU A 96 -25.86 3.06 -19.74
CA GLU A 96 -25.73 1.80 -19.02
C GLU A 96 -25.42 0.66 -19.99
N ARG A 97 -25.02 -0.48 -19.43
CA ARG A 97 -24.73 -1.71 -20.18
C ARG A 97 -26.03 -2.32 -20.73
N PHE A 98 -26.03 -2.69 -22.01
CA PHE A 98 -27.07 -3.50 -22.66
C PHE A 98 -26.52 -4.89 -22.95
N ASP A 99 -27.30 -5.91 -22.70
CA ASP A 99 -26.96 -7.28 -23.07
C ASP A 99 -27.53 -7.62 -24.48
N ASP A 100 -28.52 -6.86 -24.97
CA ASP A 100 -29.06 -6.98 -26.34
C ASP A 100 -28.58 -5.84 -27.22
N LEU A 101 -27.97 -6.19 -28.35
CA LEU A 101 -27.51 -5.24 -29.38
C LEU A 101 -28.67 -4.40 -29.96
N ASN A 102 -29.89 -4.97 -30.08
CA ASN A 102 -31.02 -4.25 -30.64
C ASN A 102 -31.51 -3.13 -29.70
N GLU A 103 -31.43 -3.32 -28.41
CA GLU A 103 -31.75 -2.26 -27.44
C GLU A 103 -30.73 -1.12 -27.54
N ALA A 104 -29.45 -1.44 -27.60
CA ALA A 104 -28.40 -0.44 -27.79
C ALA A 104 -28.56 0.31 -29.10
N ARG A 105 -28.91 -0.37 -30.19
CA ARG A 105 -29.18 0.28 -31.50
C ARG A 105 -30.38 1.21 -31.48
N ARG A 106 -31.46 0.80 -30.80
CA ARG A 106 -32.66 1.67 -30.64
C ARG A 106 -32.31 2.96 -29.92
N LEU A 107 -31.54 2.88 -28.85
CA LEU A 107 -31.07 4.06 -28.12
C LEU A 107 -30.17 4.93 -29.01
N MET A 108 -29.22 4.32 -29.74
CA MET A 108 -28.35 5.02 -30.70
C MET A 108 -29.16 5.77 -31.76
N ASP A 109 -30.17 5.13 -32.33
CA ASP A 109 -31.03 5.75 -33.33
C ASP A 109 -31.83 6.94 -32.76
N VAL A 110 -32.34 6.83 -31.56
CA VAL A 110 -32.99 7.94 -30.82
C VAL A 110 -32.01 9.08 -30.61
N CYS A 111 -30.80 8.80 -30.13
CA CYS A 111 -29.78 9.81 -29.90
C CYS A 111 -29.33 10.55 -31.16
N ASN A 112 -29.23 9.84 -32.31
CA ASN A 112 -28.83 10.43 -33.58
C ASN A 112 -29.88 11.39 -34.17
N HIS A 113 -31.16 11.22 -33.84
CA HIS A 113 -32.28 11.99 -34.38
C HIS A 113 -32.90 12.99 -33.40
N SER A 114 -32.36 13.08 -32.18
CA SER A 114 -32.86 13.96 -31.12
C SER A 114 -31.81 14.95 -30.66
N PRO A 115 -32.19 16.20 -30.32
CA PRO A 115 -31.23 17.12 -29.69
C PRO A 115 -30.89 16.67 -28.29
N ALA A 116 -29.60 16.70 -27.95
CA ALA A 116 -29.14 16.49 -26.57
C ALA A 116 -29.32 17.78 -25.77
N VAL A 117 -30.04 17.69 -24.65
CA VAL A 117 -30.29 18.81 -23.76
C VAL A 117 -29.62 18.57 -22.40
N VAL A 118 -28.76 19.50 -21.99
CA VAL A 118 -28.15 19.47 -20.67
C VAL A 118 -29.20 19.84 -19.63
N LYS A 119 -29.63 18.90 -18.79
CA LYS A 119 -30.64 19.12 -17.73
C LYS A 119 -30.05 19.70 -16.46
N ALA A 120 -28.82 19.26 -16.12
CA ALA A 120 -28.15 19.71 -14.92
C ALA A 120 -26.62 19.68 -15.12
N VAL A 121 -25.96 20.61 -14.48
CA VAL A 121 -24.49 20.63 -14.35
C VAL A 121 -24.18 20.57 -12.87
N GLU A 122 -23.62 19.47 -12.42
CA GLU A 122 -23.18 19.31 -11.04
C GLU A 122 -21.66 19.49 -10.99
N HIS A 123 -21.21 20.45 -10.20
CA HIS A 123 -19.78 20.63 -9.89
C HIS A 123 -19.49 19.94 -8.57
N THR A 124 -18.68 18.89 -8.62
CA THR A 124 -18.22 18.20 -7.40
C THR A 124 -16.76 18.52 -7.18
N GLN A 125 -16.46 19.16 -6.06
CA GLN A 125 -15.08 19.34 -5.62
C GLN A 125 -14.71 18.13 -4.77
N ARG A 126 -13.71 17.38 -5.18
CA ARG A 126 -13.17 16.26 -4.42
C ARG A 126 -11.80 16.65 -3.89
N ASN A 127 -11.67 16.63 -2.57
CA ASN A 127 -10.37 16.76 -1.94
C ASN A 127 -9.69 15.38 -1.94
N GLU A 128 -8.53 15.29 -2.55
CA GLU A 128 -7.69 14.09 -2.47
C GLU A 128 -6.69 14.27 -1.34
N ASN A 129 -6.62 13.29 -0.45
CA ASN A 129 -5.63 13.29 0.61
C ASN A 129 -4.24 12.92 0.04
N PRO A 130 -3.17 13.43 0.65
CA PRO A 130 -1.82 13.01 0.29
C PRO A 130 -1.66 11.49 0.45
N PRO A 131 -0.72 10.88 -0.28
CA PRO A 131 -0.48 9.45 -0.17
C PRO A 131 -0.01 9.12 1.24
N ALA A 132 -0.56 8.07 1.85
CA ALA A 132 -0.10 7.59 3.14
C ALA A 132 1.36 7.08 3.05
N LEU A 133 2.05 7.02 4.19
CA LEU A 133 3.39 6.45 4.30
C LEU A 133 3.40 4.97 3.89
N TYR A 134 4.57 4.39 3.72
CA TYR A 134 4.71 3.00 3.34
C TYR A 134 4.59 2.04 4.53
N ASP A 135 3.80 1.00 4.34
CA ASP A 135 3.99 -0.32 4.93
C ASP A 135 4.84 -1.19 3.99
N LEU A 136 5.23 -2.39 4.41
CA LEU A 136 6.03 -3.28 3.56
C LEU A 136 5.31 -3.62 2.24
N THR A 137 4.02 -3.92 2.29
CA THR A 137 3.25 -4.36 1.12
C THR A 137 3.11 -3.25 0.07
N SER A 138 2.81 -2.03 0.50
CA SER A 138 2.71 -0.90 -0.43
C SER A 138 4.08 -0.50 -1.00
N LEU A 139 5.16 -0.60 -0.20
CA LEU A 139 6.52 -0.39 -0.68
C LEU A 139 6.89 -1.43 -1.75
N GLN A 140 6.63 -2.72 -1.52
CA GLN A 140 6.88 -3.79 -2.49
C GLN A 140 6.13 -3.58 -3.80
N ARG A 141 4.87 -3.15 -3.73
CA ARG A 141 4.05 -2.89 -4.92
C ARG A 141 4.59 -1.72 -5.74
N ASP A 142 4.94 -0.61 -5.09
CA ASP A 142 5.44 0.57 -5.78
C ASP A 142 6.87 0.35 -6.30
N ALA A 143 7.74 -0.33 -5.55
CA ALA A 143 9.08 -0.73 -6.00
C ALA A 143 9.03 -1.68 -7.21
N ASN A 144 8.07 -2.61 -7.24
CA ASN A 144 7.84 -3.46 -8.40
C ASN A 144 7.39 -2.64 -9.61
N LYS A 145 6.44 -1.73 -9.42
CA LYS A 145 5.89 -0.89 -10.50
C LYS A 145 6.95 0.05 -11.11
N LEU A 146 7.82 0.64 -10.28
CA LEU A 146 8.78 1.66 -10.71
C LEU A 146 10.12 1.08 -11.14
N TYR A 147 10.61 0.04 -10.45
CA TYR A 147 11.95 -0.50 -10.63
C TYR A 147 11.96 -1.98 -11.05
N GLY A 148 10.80 -2.65 -11.10
CA GLY A 148 10.70 -4.07 -11.43
C GLY A 148 11.20 -5.00 -10.33
N PHE A 149 11.39 -4.53 -9.09
CA PHE A 149 11.87 -5.36 -7.99
C PHE A 149 10.83 -6.39 -7.58
N THR A 150 11.29 -7.61 -7.30
CA THR A 150 10.43 -8.62 -6.67
C THR A 150 10.15 -8.26 -5.21
N ALA A 151 9.09 -8.83 -4.64
CA ALA A 151 8.78 -8.62 -3.23
C ALA A 151 9.94 -9.01 -2.29
N GLN A 152 10.67 -10.10 -2.62
CA GLN A 152 11.84 -10.53 -1.87
C GLN A 152 12.99 -9.55 -1.98
N GLN A 153 13.34 -9.09 -3.20
CA GLN A 153 14.41 -8.10 -3.39
C GLN A 153 14.10 -6.80 -2.64
N THR A 154 12.86 -6.32 -2.68
CA THR A 154 12.44 -5.13 -1.93
C THR A 154 12.63 -5.32 -0.42
N LEU A 155 12.26 -6.49 0.10
CA LEU A 155 12.47 -6.81 1.52
C LEU A 155 13.95 -6.87 1.88
N ASP A 156 14.78 -7.50 1.04
CA ASP A 156 16.22 -7.65 1.28
C ASP A 156 16.92 -6.28 1.27
N TYR A 157 16.59 -5.40 0.32
CA TYR A 157 17.10 -4.03 0.29
C TYR A 157 16.63 -3.20 1.50
N ALA A 158 15.35 -3.30 1.86
CA ALA A 158 14.82 -2.60 3.03
C ALA A 158 15.47 -3.09 4.33
N GLN A 159 15.72 -4.40 4.45
CA GLN A 159 16.43 -4.99 5.57
C GLN A 159 17.89 -4.49 5.65
N GLY A 160 18.60 -4.45 4.51
CA GLY A 160 19.95 -3.90 4.44
C GLY A 160 20.03 -2.43 4.83
N LEU A 161 19.05 -1.61 4.39
CA LEU A 161 18.93 -0.21 4.79
C LEU A 161 18.64 -0.04 6.29
N TYR A 162 17.81 -0.91 6.86
CA TYR A 162 17.54 -0.94 8.29
C TYR A 162 18.80 -1.28 9.12
N GLU A 163 19.57 -2.28 8.70
CA GLU A 163 20.82 -2.68 9.36
C GLU A 163 21.89 -1.57 9.29
N LYS A 164 21.90 -0.82 8.20
CA LYS A 164 22.71 0.41 8.03
C LYS A 164 22.15 1.62 8.77
N LYS A 165 21.03 1.47 9.49
CA LYS A 165 20.34 2.55 10.24
C LYS A 165 19.89 3.73 9.36
N LEU A 166 19.56 3.48 8.10
CA LEU A 166 19.06 4.48 7.16
C LEU A 166 17.53 4.45 7.05
N LEU A 167 16.91 3.33 7.40
CA LEU A 167 15.47 3.11 7.33
C LEU A 167 14.96 2.54 8.66
N THR A 168 13.71 2.78 9.00
CA THR A 168 13.04 2.13 10.14
C THR A 168 12.73 0.66 9.84
N TYR A 169 12.24 -0.10 10.81
CA TYR A 169 12.03 -1.54 10.68
C TYR A 169 11.11 -1.90 9.51
N PRO A 170 11.54 -2.74 8.54
CA PRO A 170 10.83 -2.89 7.28
C PRO A 170 9.57 -3.76 7.36
N ARG A 171 9.46 -4.67 8.34
CA ARG A 171 8.32 -5.57 8.45
C ARG A 171 7.21 -4.95 9.29
N THR A 172 6.58 -3.93 8.74
CA THR A 172 5.44 -3.23 9.33
C THR A 172 4.23 -3.33 8.44
N ASP A 173 3.06 -3.37 9.05
CA ASP A 173 1.74 -3.28 8.42
C ASP A 173 1.09 -1.91 8.61
N SER A 174 1.70 -1.05 9.42
CA SER A 174 1.22 0.30 9.64
C SER A 174 1.71 1.28 8.57
N ARG A 175 0.86 2.24 8.25
CA ARG A 175 1.12 3.36 7.33
C ARG A 175 1.08 4.70 8.06
N TYR A 176 1.12 4.65 9.39
CA TYR A 176 1.04 5.81 10.28
C TYR A 176 2.20 5.82 11.27
N LEU A 177 2.44 6.98 11.84
CA LEU A 177 3.42 7.22 12.89
C LEU A 177 2.70 7.47 14.21
N THR A 178 3.43 7.36 15.30
CA THR A 178 2.95 7.63 16.65
C THR A 178 3.15 9.11 17.02
N HIS A 179 2.37 9.59 17.98
CA HIS A 179 2.39 10.99 18.39
C HIS A 179 3.72 11.46 18.97
N ASP A 180 4.48 10.56 19.62
CA ASP A 180 5.82 10.84 20.13
C ASP A 180 6.85 11.18 19.04
N MET A 181 6.59 10.77 17.77
CA MET A 181 7.45 11.07 16.62
C MET A 181 7.16 12.42 15.99
N GLU A 182 6.04 13.06 16.29
CA GLU A 182 5.54 14.28 15.66
C GLU A 182 6.57 15.42 15.67
N ALA A 183 7.17 15.67 16.84
CA ALA A 183 8.10 16.77 17.03
C ALA A 183 9.38 16.66 16.15
N GLY A 184 9.76 15.45 15.76
CA GLY A 184 10.96 15.20 14.95
C GLY A 184 10.73 15.25 13.43
N LEU A 185 9.47 15.19 12.97
CA LEU A 185 9.15 15.10 11.56
C LEU A 185 9.55 16.33 10.73
N PRO A 186 9.36 17.57 11.19
CA PRO A 186 9.78 18.74 10.43
C PRO A 186 11.29 18.77 10.16
N GLU A 187 12.09 18.43 11.18
CA GLU A 187 13.53 18.35 11.02
C GLU A 187 13.94 17.22 10.07
N LEU A 188 13.30 16.06 10.18
CA LEU A 188 13.55 14.94 9.29
C LEU A 188 13.21 15.28 7.85
N ALA A 189 12.07 15.94 7.59
CA ALA A 189 11.65 16.35 6.25
C ALA A 189 12.64 17.35 5.64
N SER A 190 13.06 18.36 6.40
CA SER A 190 14.05 19.33 5.95
C SER A 190 15.39 18.67 5.56
N ARG A 191 15.84 17.71 6.36
CA ARG A 191 17.07 16.95 6.08
C ARG A 191 16.93 16.09 4.83
N VAL A 192 15.77 15.45 4.65
CA VAL A 192 15.48 14.63 3.47
C VAL A 192 15.44 15.49 2.22
N CYS A 193 14.85 16.69 2.27
CA CYS A 193 14.88 17.65 1.16
C CYS A 193 16.33 18.00 0.75
N GLY A 194 17.19 18.32 1.71
CA GLY A 194 18.59 18.64 1.42
C GLY A 194 19.42 17.47 0.88
N ALA A 195 18.94 16.22 1.07
CA ALA A 195 19.63 15.03 0.57
C ALA A 195 19.15 14.55 -0.82
N LEU A 196 18.02 15.07 -1.29
CA LEU A 196 17.41 14.66 -2.56
C LEU A 196 17.60 15.71 -3.65
N PRO A 197 18.26 15.40 -4.78
CA PRO A 197 18.55 16.38 -5.83
C PRO A 197 17.31 17.05 -6.43
N PHE A 198 16.17 16.34 -6.45
CA PHE A 198 14.91 16.90 -6.99
C PHE A 198 14.18 17.81 -6.00
N ALA A 199 14.53 17.75 -4.72
CA ALA A 199 13.92 18.53 -3.65
C ALA A 199 14.75 19.78 -3.28
N ASP A 200 15.83 20.04 -4.00
CA ASP A 200 16.67 21.22 -3.77
C ASP A 200 15.86 22.50 -4.01
N GLY A 201 15.82 23.37 -3.01
CA GLY A 201 15.02 24.59 -3.04
C GLY A 201 13.52 24.42 -2.73
N LEU A 202 13.05 23.22 -2.42
CA LEU A 202 11.69 23.02 -1.92
C LEU A 202 11.61 23.39 -0.42
N GLU A 203 10.63 24.23 -0.10
CA GLU A 203 10.22 24.53 1.27
C GLU A 203 8.86 23.85 1.50
N PRO A 204 8.83 22.55 1.92
CA PRO A 204 7.56 21.83 2.06
C PRO A 204 6.73 22.43 3.18
N ALA A 205 5.44 22.63 2.91
CA ALA A 205 4.46 22.97 3.94
C ALA A 205 4.11 21.70 4.73
N ILE A 206 4.80 21.50 5.86
CA ILE A 206 4.73 20.24 6.62
C ILE A 206 3.45 20.16 7.44
N HIS A 207 2.63 19.16 7.13
CA HIS A 207 1.39 18.81 7.80
C HIS A 207 1.52 17.44 8.47
N VAL A 208 1.99 17.44 9.71
CA VAL A 208 2.26 16.20 10.45
C VAL A 208 1.00 15.42 10.85
N GLU A 209 -0.12 16.11 11.02
CA GLU A 209 -1.41 15.53 11.40
C GLU A 209 -1.94 14.50 10.40
N THR A 210 -1.50 14.58 9.14
CA THR A 210 -1.92 13.63 8.09
C THR A 210 -1.36 12.23 8.28
N VAL A 211 -0.21 12.12 8.94
CA VAL A 211 0.55 10.87 9.09
C VAL A 211 0.53 10.31 10.52
N ILE A 212 0.03 11.06 11.50
CA ILE A 212 -0.01 10.65 12.90
C ILE A 212 -1.34 9.95 13.22
N ASN A 213 -1.28 8.70 13.72
CA ASN A 213 -2.45 7.99 14.21
C ASN A 213 -2.05 6.80 15.09
N ASP A 214 -1.99 6.98 16.40
CA ASP A 214 -1.61 5.94 17.36
C ASP A 214 -2.52 4.71 17.32
N ALA A 215 -3.82 4.89 17.06
CA ALA A 215 -4.77 3.78 17.00
C ALA A 215 -4.53 2.84 15.81
N LYS A 216 -3.82 3.29 14.79
CA LYS A 216 -3.47 2.52 13.58
C LYS A 216 -2.01 2.04 13.56
N VAL A 217 -1.28 2.26 14.64
CA VAL A 217 0.06 1.71 14.86
C VAL A 217 -0.07 0.54 15.83
N THR A 218 0.31 -0.65 15.39
CA THR A 218 0.29 -1.86 16.21
C THR A 218 1.65 -2.09 16.86
N ASP A 219 2.46 -2.99 16.30
CA ASP A 219 3.79 -3.31 16.84
C ASP A 219 4.88 -2.37 16.31
N HIS A 220 4.72 -1.88 15.08
CA HIS A 220 5.67 -1.02 14.39
C HIS A 220 4.95 0.08 13.62
N HIS A 221 5.55 1.27 13.61
CA HIS A 221 5.08 2.40 12.81
C HIS A 221 5.47 2.24 11.33
N ALA A 222 4.99 3.15 10.48
CA ALA A 222 5.29 3.19 9.05
C ALA A 222 6.79 3.25 8.74
N LEU A 223 7.14 2.83 7.53
CA LEU A 223 8.49 2.94 6.99
C LEU A 223 8.84 4.38 6.66
N ILE A 224 9.87 4.90 7.34
CA ILE A 224 10.43 6.23 7.11
C ILE A 224 11.97 6.18 7.17
N PRO A 225 12.68 7.12 6.55
CA PRO A 225 14.11 7.28 6.77
C PRO A 225 14.38 7.67 8.22
N THR A 226 15.55 7.30 8.73
CA THR A 226 15.95 7.63 10.10
C THR A 226 16.54 9.03 10.20
N ALA A 227 16.50 9.63 11.38
CA ALA A 227 17.10 10.94 11.65
C ALA A 227 18.63 10.97 11.45
N THR A 228 19.29 9.81 11.46
CA THR A 228 20.73 9.69 11.25
C THR A 228 21.16 9.72 9.79
N MET A 229 20.22 9.63 8.85
CA MET A 229 20.49 9.55 7.40
C MET A 229 21.39 10.67 6.86
N PRO A 230 21.22 11.95 7.21
CA PRO A 230 22.05 13.02 6.67
C PRO A 230 23.48 13.10 7.23
N GLY A 231 23.77 12.39 8.32
CA GLY A 231 25.13 12.29 8.89
C GLY A 231 25.94 11.11 8.36
N GLN A 232 25.36 10.29 7.49
CA GLN A 232 25.98 9.06 6.96
C GLN A 232 26.23 9.13 5.45
N GLU A 233 26.75 10.25 4.93
CA GLU A 233 27.10 10.38 3.52
C GLU A 233 27.97 9.25 2.99
N ALA A 234 28.90 8.74 3.79
CA ALA A 234 29.73 7.60 3.43
C ALA A 234 28.89 6.28 3.31
N ALA A 235 27.91 6.09 4.17
CA ALA A 235 27.02 4.91 4.11
C ALA A 235 26.07 5.01 2.91
N VAL A 236 25.56 6.17 2.58
CA VAL A 236 24.72 6.39 1.39
C VAL A 236 25.53 6.18 0.10
N LYS A 237 26.78 6.61 0.05
CA LYS A 237 27.69 6.36 -1.10
C LYS A 237 28.06 4.90 -1.29
N ALA A 238 27.97 4.10 -0.25
CA ALA A 238 28.26 2.64 -0.27
C ALA A 238 27.03 1.78 -0.58
N LEU A 239 25.87 2.36 -0.85
CA LEU A 239 24.67 1.65 -1.21
C LEU A 239 24.76 1.00 -2.59
N THR A 240 24.17 -0.17 -2.73
CA THR A 240 23.89 -0.73 -4.06
C THR A 240 22.83 0.12 -4.76
N THR A 241 22.77 0.05 -6.09
CA THR A 241 21.76 0.78 -6.87
C THR A 241 20.34 0.49 -6.36
N GLY A 242 20.02 -0.77 -6.09
CA GLY A 242 18.67 -1.14 -5.60
C GLY A 242 18.36 -0.60 -4.20
N GLU A 243 19.34 -0.57 -3.29
CA GLU A 243 19.18 0.05 -1.97
C GLU A 243 19.00 1.56 -2.10
N HIS A 244 19.76 2.21 -2.99
CA HIS A 244 19.66 3.64 -3.24
C HIS A 244 18.27 3.99 -3.78
N ASP A 245 17.80 3.28 -4.80
CA ASP A 245 16.48 3.50 -5.41
C ASP A 245 15.35 3.31 -4.40
N LEU A 246 15.45 2.28 -3.54
CA LEU A 246 14.46 2.03 -2.51
C LEU A 246 14.46 3.11 -1.41
N LEU A 247 15.63 3.57 -0.97
CA LEU A 247 15.76 4.67 -0.02
C LEU A 247 15.17 5.95 -0.59
N PHE A 248 15.49 6.27 -1.85
CA PHE A 248 14.94 7.41 -2.56
C PHE A 248 13.40 7.36 -2.61
N LEU A 249 12.83 6.19 -2.91
CA LEU A 249 11.38 5.99 -2.96
C LEU A 249 10.71 6.27 -1.62
N VAL A 250 11.30 5.79 -0.51
CA VAL A 250 10.77 6.03 0.84
C VAL A 250 10.90 7.50 1.24
N CYS A 251 12.02 8.14 0.91
CA CYS A 251 12.23 9.57 1.16
C CYS A 251 11.21 10.44 0.39
N ALA A 252 11.03 10.16 -0.90
CA ALA A 252 10.04 10.86 -1.72
C ALA A 252 8.61 10.68 -1.17
N ARG A 253 8.27 9.47 -0.73
CA ARG A 253 6.96 9.19 -0.12
C ARG A 253 6.75 9.97 1.17
N LEU A 254 7.77 10.09 2.03
CA LEU A 254 7.68 10.89 3.25
C LEU A 254 7.35 12.35 2.92
N LEU A 255 8.06 12.96 1.97
CA LEU A 255 7.80 14.32 1.56
C LEU A 255 6.40 14.51 0.98
N CYS A 256 5.98 13.61 0.07
CA CYS A 256 4.63 13.64 -0.49
C CYS A 256 3.51 13.43 0.55
N ALA A 257 3.78 12.70 1.64
CA ALA A 257 2.80 12.47 2.70
C ALA A 257 2.65 13.67 3.65
N LEU A 258 3.71 14.45 3.79
CA LEU A 258 3.76 15.62 4.68
C LEU A 258 3.39 16.93 3.98
N ASP A 259 3.55 17.04 2.66
CA ASP A 259 3.33 18.27 1.91
C ASP A 259 2.01 18.22 1.12
N LEU A 260 1.05 19.02 1.55
CA LEU A 260 -0.24 19.17 0.86
C LEU A 260 -0.12 19.96 -0.46
N SER A 261 0.96 20.73 -0.67
CA SER A 261 1.15 21.53 -1.88
C SER A 261 1.57 20.69 -3.08
N LEU A 262 2.08 19.47 -2.86
CA LEU A 262 2.42 18.51 -3.91
C LEU A 262 1.22 17.72 -4.45
N ILE A 263 0.00 17.99 -3.94
CA ILE A 263 -1.20 17.37 -4.45
C ILE A 263 -1.51 17.99 -5.82
N HIS A 264 -1.51 17.17 -6.86
CA HIS A 264 -2.05 17.56 -8.16
C HIS A 264 -3.49 18.03 -7.98
N ILE A 265 -3.76 19.29 -8.32
CA ILE A 265 -5.12 19.78 -8.50
C ILE A 265 -5.62 19.07 -9.77
N SER A 266 -6.30 17.94 -9.60
CA SER A 266 -7.09 17.38 -10.70
C SER A 266 -8.20 18.37 -11.01
N GLU A 267 -8.38 18.69 -12.29
CA GLU A 267 -9.49 19.55 -12.71
C GLU A 267 -10.81 19.00 -12.16
N PRO A 268 -11.72 19.87 -11.72
CA PRO A 268 -13.01 19.43 -11.19
C PRO A 268 -13.74 18.62 -12.25
N THR A 269 -14.05 17.38 -11.94
CA THR A 269 -14.83 16.51 -12.83
C THR A 269 -16.21 17.10 -12.99
N ARG A 270 -16.57 17.51 -14.22
CA ARG A 270 -17.91 17.99 -14.55
C ARG A 270 -18.78 16.80 -14.90
N HIS A 271 -19.74 16.47 -14.07
CA HIS A 271 -20.77 15.51 -14.41
C HIS A 271 -21.92 16.23 -15.12
N LEU A 272 -22.16 15.90 -16.38
CA LEU A 272 -23.29 16.38 -17.15
C LEU A 272 -24.36 15.29 -17.16
N ARG A 273 -25.58 15.64 -16.74
CA ARG A 273 -26.75 14.80 -16.98
C ARG A 273 -27.41 15.25 -18.30
N ILE A 274 -27.40 14.39 -19.28
CA ILE A 274 -27.99 14.59 -20.60
C ILE A 274 -29.23 13.71 -20.67
N SER A 275 -30.34 14.23 -21.21
CA SER A 275 -31.57 13.48 -21.47
C SER A 275 -31.84 13.38 -22.94
#